data_1b0deb941e35cec89c63e93104b6e28e
#
_entry.id   1b0deb941e35cec89c63e93104b6e28e
#
_cell.length_a   1.000
_cell.length_b   1.000
_cell.length_c   1.000
_cell.angle_alpha   90.00
_cell.angle_beta   90.00
_cell.angle_gamma   90.00
#
_symmetry.space_group_name_H-M   'P 1'
#
loop_
_entity.id
_entity.type
_entity.pdbx_description
1 polymer ?
#
loop_
_entity_poly.entity_id
_entity_poly.type
_entity_poly.pdbx_seq_one_letter_code
_entity_poly.pdbx_strand_id
1 'polypeptide(L)'
;MIRGIKICGVSDLKTLKYITKHPSPPQFIGFITNYKKSKRYVEFEKLKELLNIDKNGINFVSVLVNPDEEILEKIKNLKFDYYQLYDVKPKETKIIKEKYNIKIISALTINNEDDVNEYKNYENISDIILFDGKGYEKSFGFDHNLLNNVPNTIKKMLAGNIKYNEALEKFSKIADIIDISGSLETKGKKDISKINILLNKAIEIKNEN
;
A
#
# COMPACT_ATOMS: atom_id res chain seq x y z
N MET A 1 -2.01 -15.53 9.77
CA MET A 1 -0.56 -15.31 9.52
C MET A 1 -0.41 -14.16 8.55
N ILE A 2 0.47 -13.18 8.84
CA ILE A 2 0.80 -12.10 7.91
C ILE A 2 1.55 -12.70 6.71
N ARG A 3 1.01 -12.47 5.49
CA ARG A 3 1.53 -13.02 4.24
C ARG A 3 2.40 -12.04 3.47
N GLY A 4 2.36 -10.76 3.84
CA GLY A 4 3.12 -9.75 3.13
C GLY A 4 3.25 -8.42 3.83
N ILE A 5 4.23 -7.65 3.34
CA ILE A 5 4.47 -6.26 3.74
C ILE A 5 4.41 -5.38 2.51
N LYS A 6 3.83 -4.19 2.69
CA LYS A 6 3.92 -3.06 1.76
C LYS A 6 4.67 -1.90 2.42
N ILE A 7 5.62 -1.32 1.70
CA ILE A 7 6.28 -0.07 2.07
C ILE A 7 5.74 1.02 1.16
N CYS A 8 4.96 1.95 1.71
CA CYS A 8 4.29 2.99 0.95
C CYS A 8 5.04 4.32 0.98
N GLY A 9 4.98 5.06 -0.13
CA GLY A 9 5.54 6.40 -0.26
C GLY A 9 7.06 6.41 -0.42
N VAL A 10 7.61 5.46 -1.15
CA VAL A 10 9.01 5.50 -1.60
C VAL A 10 9.15 6.54 -2.70
N SER A 11 10.10 7.47 -2.58
CA SER A 11 10.25 8.60 -3.50
C SER A 11 11.68 8.88 -3.96
N ASP A 12 12.64 8.04 -3.56
CA ASP A 12 14.04 8.20 -3.95
C ASP A 12 14.70 6.87 -4.35
N LEU A 13 15.66 6.97 -5.27
CA LEU A 13 16.34 5.82 -5.87
C LEU A 13 17.22 5.05 -4.87
N LYS A 14 17.82 5.75 -3.91
CA LYS A 14 18.70 5.13 -2.89
C LYS A 14 17.89 4.18 -2.01
N THR A 15 16.77 4.67 -1.49
CA THR A 15 15.85 3.86 -0.68
C THR A 15 15.28 2.70 -1.49
N LEU A 16 14.85 2.96 -2.73
CA LEU A 16 14.27 1.93 -3.58
C LEU A 16 15.29 0.82 -3.87
N LYS A 17 16.53 1.15 -4.25
CA LYS A 17 17.61 0.18 -4.47
C LYS A 17 17.94 -0.63 -3.23
N TYR A 18 17.89 0.00 -2.05
CA TYR A 18 18.09 -0.72 -0.79
C TYR A 18 17.00 -1.77 -0.58
N ILE A 19 15.74 -1.39 -0.75
CA ILE A 19 14.59 -2.29 -0.54
C ILE A 19 14.61 -3.45 -1.53
N THR A 20 14.85 -3.18 -2.82
CA THR A 20 14.84 -4.22 -3.86
C THR A 20 15.99 -5.22 -3.75
N LYS A 21 17.10 -4.82 -3.12
CA LYS A 21 18.27 -5.69 -2.88
C LYS A 21 18.28 -6.33 -1.49
N HIS A 22 17.30 -6.05 -0.65
CA HIS A 22 17.23 -6.64 0.68
C HIS A 22 17.02 -8.17 0.59
N PRO A 23 17.67 -8.99 1.45
CA PRO A 23 17.50 -10.46 1.43
C PRO A 23 16.04 -10.92 1.59
N SER A 24 15.22 -10.14 2.29
CA SER A 24 13.77 -10.36 2.42
C SER A 24 13.04 -9.09 2.00
N PRO A 25 12.86 -8.84 0.70
CA PRO A 25 12.18 -7.64 0.22
C PRO A 25 10.68 -7.70 0.54
N PRO A 26 9.99 -6.55 0.65
CA PRO A 26 8.55 -6.53 0.83
C PRO A 26 7.83 -7.04 -0.42
N GLN A 27 6.58 -7.46 -0.29
CA GLN A 27 5.80 -7.87 -1.46
C GLN A 27 5.35 -6.68 -2.31
N PHE A 28 5.22 -5.48 -1.72
CA PHE A 28 4.71 -4.30 -2.40
C PHE A 28 5.52 -3.06 -2.05
N ILE A 29 5.70 -2.18 -3.04
CA ILE A 29 6.21 -0.81 -2.87
C ILE A 29 5.21 0.16 -3.47
N GLY A 30 4.74 1.15 -2.69
CA GLY A 30 3.82 2.19 -3.12
C GLY A 30 4.53 3.50 -3.48
N PHE A 31 4.11 4.10 -4.60
CA PHE A 31 4.54 5.42 -5.08
C PHE A 31 3.33 6.34 -5.14
N ILE A 32 3.40 7.52 -4.52
CA ILE A 32 2.33 8.52 -4.58
C ILE A 32 2.42 9.26 -5.92
N THR A 33 1.45 9.08 -6.81
CA THR A 33 1.57 9.47 -8.22
C THR A 33 0.71 10.65 -8.64
N ASN A 34 -0.38 10.99 -7.92
CA ASN A 34 -1.20 12.14 -8.28
C ASN A 34 -1.52 13.10 -7.13
N TYR A 35 -1.18 12.77 -5.89
CA TYR A 35 -1.49 13.63 -4.74
C TYR A 35 -0.32 14.56 -4.40
N LYS A 36 -0.22 15.70 -5.09
CA LYS A 36 0.91 16.66 -5.00
C LYS A 36 1.10 17.30 -3.62
N LYS A 37 0.06 17.31 -2.75
CA LYS A 37 0.16 17.80 -1.36
C LYS A 37 0.97 16.86 -0.46
N SER A 38 1.12 15.60 -0.85
CA SER A 38 1.92 14.64 -0.09
C SER A 38 3.40 14.95 -0.22
N LYS A 39 4.12 14.94 0.93
CA LYS A 39 5.60 15.02 0.96
C LYS A 39 6.28 13.84 0.26
N ARG A 40 5.51 12.77 -0.03
CA ARG A 40 5.96 11.54 -0.70
C ARG A 40 5.59 11.51 -2.18
N TYR A 41 5.00 12.58 -2.69
CA TYR A 41 4.66 12.70 -4.11
C TYR A 41 5.90 12.54 -4.98
N VAL A 42 5.76 11.82 -6.07
CA VAL A 42 6.83 11.59 -7.04
C VAL A 42 6.44 12.23 -8.37
N GLU A 43 7.24 13.19 -8.81
CA GLU A 43 7.10 13.80 -10.14
C GLU A 43 7.24 12.75 -11.25
N PHE A 44 6.55 12.93 -12.37
CA PHE A 44 6.41 11.93 -13.42
C PHE A 44 7.75 11.46 -14.01
N GLU A 45 8.67 12.37 -14.29
CA GLU A 45 9.99 11.98 -14.84
C GLU A 45 10.81 11.19 -13.79
N LYS A 46 10.74 11.59 -12.53
CA LYS A 46 11.34 10.85 -11.43
C LYS A 46 10.72 9.47 -11.26
N LEU A 47 9.40 9.38 -11.44
CA LEU A 47 8.68 8.11 -11.38
C LEU A 47 9.17 7.13 -12.45
N LYS A 48 9.37 7.58 -13.69
CA LYS A 48 9.97 6.76 -14.77
C LYS A 48 11.36 6.23 -14.39
N GLU A 49 12.20 7.08 -13.80
CA GLU A 49 13.53 6.69 -13.31
C GLU A 49 13.42 5.57 -12.25
N LEU A 50 12.53 5.76 -11.26
CA LEU A 50 12.32 4.77 -10.18
C LEU A 50 11.79 3.45 -10.72
N LEU A 51 10.86 3.48 -11.68
CA LEU A 51 10.24 2.27 -12.24
C LEU A 51 11.13 1.51 -13.23
N ASN A 52 12.27 2.08 -13.60
CA ASN A 52 13.22 1.45 -14.55
C ASN A 52 14.27 0.56 -13.86
N ILE A 53 14.09 0.23 -12.59
CA ILE A 53 14.97 -0.71 -11.88
C ILE A 53 14.42 -2.14 -11.91
N ASP A 54 15.29 -3.10 -11.64
CA ASP A 54 14.84 -4.47 -11.38
C ASP A 54 13.98 -4.53 -10.10
N LYS A 55 12.75 -5.00 -10.26
CA LYS A 55 11.77 -5.13 -9.16
C LYS A 55 12.11 -6.26 -8.18
N ASN A 56 12.94 -7.24 -8.60
CA ASN A 56 13.27 -8.42 -7.81
C ASN A 56 12.01 -9.15 -7.24
N GLY A 57 10.98 -9.30 -8.08
CA GLY A 57 9.72 -9.94 -7.69
C GLY A 57 8.74 -9.07 -6.87
N ILE A 58 9.08 -7.82 -6.58
CA ILE A 58 8.24 -6.89 -5.83
C ILE A 58 7.14 -6.31 -6.73
N ASN A 59 5.92 -6.22 -6.22
CA ASN A 59 4.83 -5.53 -6.91
C ASN A 59 4.93 -4.02 -6.71
N PHE A 60 4.99 -3.26 -7.79
CA PHE A 60 4.97 -1.79 -7.75
C PHE A 60 3.54 -1.28 -7.84
N VAL A 61 3.19 -0.39 -6.93
CA VAL A 61 1.84 0.12 -6.71
C VAL A 61 1.80 1.62 -6.97
N SER A 62 1.00 2.05 -7.94
CA SER A 62 0.63 3.47 -8.10
C SER A 62 -0.44 3.82 -7.09
N VAL A 63 -0.16 4.74 -6.17
CA VAL A 63 -1.12 5.23 -5.18
C VAL A 63 -1.78 6.50 -5.69
N LEU A 64 -3.09 6.45 -5.84
CA LEU A 64 -3.92 7.43 -6.52
C LEU A 64 -5.08 7.87 -5.62
N VAL A 65 -5.31 9.17 -5.55
CA VAL A 65 -6.45 9.78 -4.84
C VAL A 65 -7.36 10.42 -5.88
N ASN A 66 -8.58 9.91 -6.02
CA ASN A 66 -9.58 10.39 -6.98
C ASN A 66 -8.94 10.74 -8.35
N PRO A 67 -8.30 9.78 -9.03
CA PRO A 67 -7.57 10.05 -10.27
C PRO A 67 -8.53 10.43 -11.39
N ASP A 68 -8.17 11.44 -12.18
CA ASP A 68 -8.81 11.74 -13.45
C ASP A 68 -8.27 10.87 -14.60
N GLU A 69 -8.92 10.96 -15.75
CA GLU A 69 -8.52 10.21 -16.93
C GLU A 69 -7.12 10.62 -17.43
N GLU A 70 -6.76 11.90 -17.29
CA GLU A 70 -5.45 12.41 -17.72
C GLU A 70 -4.30 11.70 -17.01
N ILE A 71 -4.37 11.59 -15.68
CA ILE A 71 -3.32 10.89 -14.91
C ILE A 71 -3.30 9.39 -15.20
N LEU A 72 -4.46 8.75 -15.37
CA LEU A 72 -4.53 7.33 -15.71
C LEU A 72 -3.91 7.03 -17.08
N GLU A 73 -4.23 7.84 -18.10
CA GLU A 73 -3.63 7.73 -19.43
C GLU A 73 -2.11 7.97 -19.40
N LYS A 74 -1.66 8.91 -18.57
CA LYS A 74 -0.24 9.24 -18.40
C LYS A 74 0.58 8.10 -17.82
N ILE A 75 -0.01 7.32 -16.89
CA ILE A 75 0.70 6.24 -16.18
C ILE A 75 0.45 4.84 -16.74
N LYS A 76 -0.50 4.65 -17.65
CA LYS A 76 -0.92 3.33 -18.15
C LYS A 76 0.21 2.46 -18.72
N ASN A 77 1.22 3.09 -19.30
CA ASN A 77 2.38 2.39 -19.88
C ASN A 77 3.56 2.25 -18.91
N LEU A 78 3.42 2.72 -17.68
CA LEU A 78 4.44 2.54 -16.66
C LEU A 78 4.32 1.12 -16.05
N LYS A 79 5.45 0.60 -15.55
CA LYS A 79 5.57 -0.78 -15.05
C LYS A 79 4.95 -0.97 -13.66
N PHE A 80 3.70 -0.53 -13.47
CA PHE A 80 2.93 -0.83 -12.27
C PHE A 80 2.24 -2.19 -12.35
N ASP A 81 2.09 -2.86 -11.21
CA ASP A 81 1.38 -4.13 -11.07
C ASP A 81 0.00 -3.92 -10.47
N TYR A 82 -0.17 -2.84 -9.69
CA TYR A 82 -1.42 -2.46 -9.02
C TYR A 82 -1.66 -0.96 -9.10
N TYR A 83 -2.94 -0.57 -9.19
CA TYR A 83 -3.40 0.76 -8.81
C TYR A 83 -4.08 0.67 -7.45
N GLN A 84 -3.63 1.48 -6.49
CA GLN A 84 -4.28 1.67 -5.20
C GLN A 84 -5.11 2.94 -5.26
N LEU A 85 -6.43 2.79 -5.14
CA LEU A 85 -7.40 3.84 -5.38
C LEU A 85 -8.03 4.29 -4.07
N TYR A 86 -7.86 5.57 -3.73
CA TYR A 86 -8.60 6.28 -2.68
C TYR A 86 -9.70 7.12 -3.32
N ASP A 87 -10.84 7.23 -2.65
CA ASP A 87 -11.99 8.09 -3.05
C ASP A 87 -12.52 7.79 -4.46
N VAL A 88 -12.46 6.55 -4.91
CA VAL A 88 -13.00 6.10 -6.19
C VAL A 88 -14.17 5.15 -5.94
N LYS A 89 -15.34 5.47 -6.51
CA LYS A 89 -16.56 4.67 -6.34
C LYS A 89 -16.45 3.28 -7.00
N PRO A 90 -17.20 2.27 -6.55
CA PRO A 90 -17.12 0.90 -7.08
C PRO A 90 -17.29 0.82 -8.60
N LYS A 91 -18.25 1.55 -9.16
CA LYS A 91 -18.48 1.58 -10.62
C LYS A 91 -17.25 2.09 -11.40
N GLU A 92 -16.65 3.17 -10.92
CA GLU A 92 -15.45 3.75 -11.53
C GLU A 92 -14.23 2.84 -11.34
N THR A 93 -14.09 2.23 -10.16
CA THR A 93 -13.05 1.24 -9.88
C THR A 93 -13.10 0.08 -10.88
N LYS A 94 -14.30 -0.44 -11.18
CA LYS A 94 -14.49 -1.49 -12.18
C LYS A 94 -14.06 -1.03 -13.58
N ILE A 95 -14.46 0.17 -13.99
CA ILE A 95 -14.08 0.75 -15.28
C ILE A 95 -12.56 0.89 -15.41
N ILE A 96 -11.89 1.40 -14.35
CA ILE A 96 -10.43 1.54 -14.32
C ILE A 96 -9.76 0.17 -14.46
N LYS A 97 -10.21 -0.83 -13.68
CA LYS A 97 -9.67 -2.19 -13.72
C LYS A 97 -9.73 -2.77 -15.13
N GLU A 98 -10.90 -2.71 -15.77
CA GLU A 98 -11.15 -3.27 -17.08
C GLU A 98 -10.42 -2.51 -18.20
N LYS A 99 -10.52 -1.16 -18.19
CA LYS A 99 -9.91 -0.31 -19.22
C LYS A 99 -8.38 -0.44 -19.26
N TYR A 100 -7.74 -0.49 -18.09
CA TYR A 100 -6.26 -0.50 -18.00
C TYR A 100 -5.70 -1.92 -17.79
N ASN A 101 -6.55 -2.94 -17.67
CA ASN A 101 -6.17 -4.32 -17.40
C ASN A 101 -5.16 -4.42 -16.25
N ILE A 102 -5.46 -3.78 -15.11
CA ILE A 102 -4.58 -3.62 -13.96
C ILE A 102 -5.23 -4.20 -12.70
N LYS A 103 -4.44 -4.75 -11.80
CA LYS A 103 -4.93 -5.18 -10.49
C LYS A 103 -5.23 -3.98 -9.60
N ILE A 104 -6.28 -4.09 -8.78
CA ILE A 104 -6.77 -2.99 -7.94
C ILE A 104 -6.61 -3.30 -6.46
N ILE A 105 -6.11 -2.31 -5.73
CA ILE A 105 -6.23 -2.18 -4.28
C ILE A 105 -7.23 -1.07 -4.02
N SER A 106 -8.44 -1.39 -3.56
CA SER A 106 -9.38 -0.35 -3.10
C SER A 106 -9.07 0.05 -1.68
N ALA A 107 -8.77 1.32 -1.48
CA ALA A 107 -8.41 1.87 -0.18
C ALA A 107 -9.63 2.54 0.47
N LEU A 108 -10.06 1.99 1.60
CA LEU A 108 -11.16 2.48 2.41
C LEU A 108 -10.61 3.25 3.60
N THR A 109 -11.16 4.44 3.82
CA THR A 109 -10.81 5.29 4.96
C THR A 109 -11.73 4.97 6.13
N ILE A 110 -11.17 4.41 7.21
CA ILE A 110 -11.93 3.85 8.32
C ILE A 110 -11.97 4.80 9.51
N ASN A 111 -13.17 5.12 9.98
CA ASN A 111 -13.44 5.82 11.24
C ASN A 111 -14.33 4.97 12.17
N ASN A 112 -15.22 4.15 11.60
CA ASN A 112 -16.23 3.37 12.31
C ASN A 112 -16.54 2.06 11.56
N GLU A 113 -17.47 1.27 12.09
CA GLU A 113 -17.88 -0.03 11.52
C GLU A 113 -18.58 0.11 10.16
N ASP A 114 -19.34 1.18 9.93
CA ASP A 114 -20.01 1.40 8.64
C ASP A 114 -18.98 1.60 7.53
N ASP A 115 -17.89 2.34 7.80
CA ASP A 115 -16.79 2.51 6.85
C ASP A 115 -16.13 1.15 6.52
N VAL A 116 -16.00 0.26 7.51
CA VAL A 116 -15.48 -1.10 7.27
C VAL A 116 -16.41 -1.87 6.33
N ASN A 117 -17.73 -1.81 6.55
CA ASN A 117 -18.73 -2.54 5.77
C ASN A 117 -18.77 -2.14 4.29
N GLU A 118 -18.20 -0.97 3.93
CA GLU A 118 -18.05 -0.55 2.54
C GLU A 118 -17.25 -1.56 1.70
N TYR A 119 -16.43 -2.44 2.30
CA TYR A 119 -15.71 -3.47 1.54
C TYR A 119 -16.64 -4.31 0.65
N LYS A 120 -17.90 -4.54 1.07
CA LYS A 120 -18.91 -5.32 0.34
C LYS A 120 -19.18 -4.78 -1.06
N ASN A 121 -19.02 -3.46 -1.24
CA ASN A 121 -19.21 -2.80 -2.53
C ASN A 121 -18.02 -3.04 -3.48
N TYR A 122 -16.87 -3.47 -2.96
CA TYR A 122 -15.61 -3.62 -3.72
C TYR A 122 -15.12 -5.07 -3.81
N GLU A 123 -15.66 -6.01 -3.01
CA GLU A 123 -15.13 -7.38 -2.87
C GLU A 123 -15.07 -8.17 -4.17
N ASN A 124 -16.01 -7.94 -5.10
CA ASN A 124 -16.04 -8.60 -6.41
C ASN A 124 -15.30 -7.83 -7.52
N ILE A 125 -14.72 -6.68 -7.19
CA ILE A 125 -14.05 -5.80 -8.14
C ILE A 125 -12.55 -5.76 -7.85
N SER A 126 -12.19 -5.64 -6.58
CA SER A 126 -10.81 -5.39 -6.15
C SER A 126 -10.06 -6.69 -5.86
N ASP A 127 -8.77 -6.68 -6.13
CA ASP A 127 -7.89 -7.82 -5.83
C ASP A 127 -7.45 -7.81 -4.36
N ILE A 128 -7.44 -6.62 -3.74
CA ILE A 128 -7.12 -6.39 -2.33
C ILE A 128 -7.97 -5.24 -1.81
N ILE A 129 -8.47 -5.35 -0.58
CA ILE A 129 -9.08 -4.24 0.14
C ILE A 129 -8.09 -3.72 1.19
N LEU A 130 -7.73 -2.46 1.08
CA LEU A 130 -6.91 -1.76 2.08
C LEU A 130 -7.82 -1.02 3.05
N PHE A 131 -7.69 -1.31 4.33
CA PHE A 131 -8.31 -0.59 5.43
C PHE A 131 -7.27 0.36 6.03
N ASP A 132 -7.46 1.66 5.87
CA ASP A 132 -6.53 2.70 6.32
C ASP A 132 -7.23 3.69 7.26
N GLY A 133 -6.51 4.22 8.23
CA GLY A 133 -7.01 5.31 9.05
C GLY A 133 -7.09 6.62 8.27
N LYS A 134 -7.92 7.55 8.75
CA LYS A 134 -8.13 8.85 8.11
C LYS A 134 -6.83 9.65 7.99
N GLY A 135 -6.65 10.31 6.85
CA GLY A 135 -5.63 11.32 6.61
C GLY A 135 -4.50 10.91 5.68
N TYR A 136 -4.43 11.53 4.51
CA TYR A 136 -3.38 11.29 3.50
C TYR A 136 -2.02 11.88 3.88
N GLU A 137 -1.99 12.94 4.67
CA GLU A 137 -0.75 13.60 5.11
C GLU A 137 -0.22 13.01 6.42
N LYS A 138 -1.12 12.74 7.36
CA LYS A 138 -0.83 12.11 8.64
C LYS A 138 -1.88 11.06 8.90
N SER A 139 -1.48 9.79 8.78
CA SER A 139 -2.37 8.68 9.09
C SER A 139 -2.75 8.68 10.57
N PHE A 140 -4.04 8.71 10.85
CA PHE A 140 -4.60 8.44 12.16
C PHE A 140 -4.86 6.94 12.25
N GLY A 141 -4.59 6.34 13.42
CA GLY A 141 -5.00 4.96 13.66
C GLY A 141 -6.52 4.88 13.85
N PHE A 142 -7.05 3.69 13.65
CA PHE A 142 -8.42 3.33 14.01
C PHE A 142 -8.40 2.06 14.86
N ASP A 143 -9.54 1.69 15.44
CA ASP A 143 -9.64 0.42 16.18
C ASP A 143 -9.61 -0.76 15.19
N HIS A 144 -8.48 -1.43 15.11
CA HIS A 144 -8.28 -2.55 14.18
C HIS A 144 -9.21 -3.75 14.49
N ASN A 145 -9.80 -3.85 15.69
CA ASN A 145 -10.78 -4.89 16.03
C ASN A 145 -12.05 -4.79 15.17
N LEU A 146 -12.35 -3.64 14.59
CA LEU A 146 -13.43 -3.47 13.62
C LEU A 146 -13.32 -4.42 12.42
N LEU A 147 -12.10 -4.92 12.12
CA LEU A 147 -11.88 -5.87 11.02
C LEU A 147 -12.15 -7.34 11.37
N ASN A 148 -12.45 -7.67 12.63
CA ASN A 148 -12.66 -9.06 13.06
C ASN A 148 -13.82 -9.74 12.31
N ASN A 149 -14.82 -8.98 11.88
CA ASN A 149 -16.00 -9.49 11.17
C ASN A 149 -15.83 -9.49 9.63
N VAL A 150 -14.72 -8.99 9.10
CA VAL A 150 -14.45 -9.04 7.65
C VAL A 150 -14.02 -10.48 7.28
N PRO A 151 -14.71 -11.13 6.32
CA PRO A 151 -14.44 -12.52 5.96
C PRO A 151 -12.99 -12.77 5.54
N ASN A 152 -12.48 -13.97 5.81
CA ASN A 152 -11.13 -14.37 5.39
C ASN A 152 -11.02 -14.65 3.88
N THR A 153 -12.13 -14.68 3.16
CA THR A 153 -12.17 -14.73 1.70
C THR A 153 -11.71 -13.42 1.07
N ILE A 154 -11.83 -12.31 1.81
CA ILE A 154 -11.34 -10.99 1.39
C ILE A 154 -9.84 -10.89 1.70
N LYS A 155 -9.03 -10.60 0.68
CA LYS A 155 -7.61 -10.31 0.86
C LYS A 155 -7.44 -8.93 1.47
N LYS A 156 -7.09 -8.90 2.76
CA LYS A 156 -7.06 -7.69 3.59
C LYS A 156 -5.65 -7.11 3.67
N MET A 157 -5.53 -5.83 3.37
CA MET A 157 -4.34 -5.02 3.67
C MET A 157 -4.70 -4.02 4.77
N LEU A 158 -3.85 -3.90 5.78
CA LEU A 158 -4.06 -3.01 6.93
C LEU A 158 -3.01 -1.91 6.96
N ALA A 159 -3.48 -0.67 7.05
CA ALA A 159 -2.67 0.51 7.33
C ALA A 159 -3.20 1.29 8.55
N GLY A 160 -2.67 2.47 8.79
CA GLY A 160 -3.13 3.35 9.87
C GLY A 160 -2.28 3.24 11.14
N ASN A 161 -1.31 4.14 11.26
CA ASN A 161 -0.46 4.35 12.46
C ASN A 161 0.31 3.09 12.97
N ILE A 162 0.58 2.13 12.10
CA ILE A 162 1.37 0.94 12.44
C ILE A 162 2.85 1.32 12.53
N LYS A 163 3.52 0.91 13.61
CA LYS A 163 4.94 1.22 13.82
C LYS A 163 5.84 0.14 13.22
N TYR A 164 6.97 0.55 12.66
CA TYR A 164 7.95 -0.36 12.03
C TYR A 164 8.55 -1.39 12.99
N ASN A 165 8.51 -1.11 14.29
CA ASN A 165 9.07 -1.97 15.34
C ASN A 165 8.00 -2.74 16.14
N GLU A 166 6.74 -2.68 15.75
CA GLU A 166 5.68 -3.47 16.37
C GLU A 166 5.80 -4.96 16.05
N ALA A 167 5.24 -5.80 16.91
CA ALA A 167 5.03 -7.22 16.64
C ALA A 167 3.91 -7.37 15.59
N LEU A 168 4.28 -7.85 14.38
CA LEU A 168 3.32 -7.94 13.27
C LEU A 168 2.30 -9.08 13.47
N GLU A 169 2.65 -10.07 14.30
CA GLU A 169 1.82 -11.25 14.61
C GLU A 169 0.46 -10.86 15.20
N LYS A 170 0.41 -9.75 15.93
CA LYS A 170 -0.84 -9.23 16.53
C LYS A 170 -1.92 -8.92 15.48
N PHE A 171 -1.52 -8.66 14.23
CA PHE A 171 -2.42 -8.38 13.13
C PHE A 171 -2.81 -9.62 12.32
N SER A 172 -2.22 -10.78 12.62
CA SER A 172 -2.33 -12.00 11.80
C SER A 172 -3.75 -12.55 11.67
N LYS A 173 -4.65 -12.22 12.60
CA LYS A 173 -6.05 -12.63 12.55
C LYS A 173 -6.92 -11.69 11.72
N ILE A 174 -6.49 -10.44 11.51
CA ILE A 174 -7.31 -9.39 10.91
C ILE A 174 -6.81 -8.91 9.56
N ALA A 175 -5.56 -9.21 9.19
CA ALA A 175 -4.98 -8.81 7.91
C ALA A 175 -4.06 -9.87 7.32
N ASP A 176 -3.95 -9.89 5.99
CA ASP A 176 -2.98 -10.67 5.22
C ASP A 176 -1.70 -9.88 4.94
N ILE A 177 -1.83 -8.57 4.76
CA ILE A 177 -0.74 -7.67 4.36
C ILE A 177 -0.75 -6.46 5.28
N ILE A 178 0.44 -6.03 5.72
CA ILE A 178 0.64 -4.80 6.51
C ILE A 178 1.26 -3.73 5.63
N ASP A 179 0.59 -2.57 5.53
CA ASP A 179 1.07 -1.40 4.79
C ASP A 179 1.62 -0.35 5.77
N ILE A 180 2.89 -0.03 5.62
CA ILE A 180 3.60 0.90 6.50
C ILE A 180 4.20 2.05 5.69
N SER A 181 3.99 3.27 6.17
CA SER A 181 4.50 4.46 5.51
C SER A 181 5.22 5.41 6.49
N GLY A 182 4.50 6.21 7.23
CA GLY A 182 5.03 7.31 8.03
C GLY A 182 6.00 6.89 9.13
N SER A 183 5.76 5.74 9.78
CA SER A 183 6.65 5.26 10.84
C SER A 183 8.04 4.86 10.33
N LEU A 184 8.19 4.61 9.04
CA LEU A 184 9.48 4.34 8.39
C LEU A 184 10.26 5.62 8.05
N GLU A 185 9.83 6.78 8.53
CA GLU A 185 10.45 8.05 8.18
C GLU A 185 11.18 8.69 9.35
N THR A 186 12.26 9.41 9.02
CA THR A 186 12.95 10.36 9.91
C THR A 186 13.00 11.69 9.17
N LYS A 187 12.51 12.76 9.79
CA LYS A 187 12.41 14.10 9.20
C LYS A 187 11.72 14.12 7.82
N GLY A 188 10.66 13.29 7.65
CA GLY A 188 9.83 13.21 6.44
C GLY A 188 10.47 12.47 5.26
N LYS A 189 11.58 11.76 5.46
CA LYS A 189 12.23 10.91 4.45
C LYS A 189 12.30 9.46 4.95
N LYS A 190 12.22 8.50 4.03
CA LYS A 190 12.39 7.08 4.37
C LYS A 190 13.76 6.84 5.02
N ASP A 191 13.73 6.12 6.13
CA ASP A 191 14.91 5.80 6.93
C ASP A 191 15.27 4.32 6.73
N ILE A 192 16.43 4.09 6.12
CA ILE A 192 16.92 2.76 5.77
C ILE A 192 17.06 1.87 7.02
N SER A 193 17.47 2.43 8.17
CA SER A 193 17.60 1.65 9.40
C SER A 193 16.25 1.13 9.90
N LYS A 194 15.20 1.95 9.84
CA LYS A 194 13.83 1.55 10.20
C LYS A 194 13.27 0.53 9.22
N ILE A 195 13.53 0.71 7.93
CA ILE A 195 13.15 -0.26 6.88
C ILE A 195 13.83 -1.61 7.13
N ASN A 196 15.13 -1.61 7.45
CA ASN A 196 15.87 -2.83 7.77
C ASN A 196 15.27 -3.57 8.97
N ILE A 197 14.94 -2.86 10.04
CA ILE A 197 14.30 -3.46 11.23
C ILE A 197 12.97 -4.12 10.84
N LEU A 198 12.13 -3.43 10.06
CA LEU A 198 10.86 -3.99 9.60
C LEU A 198 11.04 -5.26 8.76
N LEU A 199 11.95 -5.21 7.78
CA LEU A 199 12.15 -6.32 6.84
C LEU A 199 12.78 -7.55 7.51
N ASN A 200 13.65 -7.35 8.51
CA ASN A 200 14.22 -8.46 9.30
C ASN A 200 13.16 -9.16 10.16
N LYS A 201 12.23 -8.43 10.77
CA LYS A 201 11.08 -9.04 11.47
C LYS A 201 10.22 -9.90 10.54
N ALA A 202 10.06 -9.52 9.28
CA ALA A 202 9.33 -10.33 8.32
C ALA A 202 10.03 -11.67 7.98
N ILE A 203 11.35 -11.76 8.14
CA ILE A 203 12.09 -13.03 8.02
C ILE A 203 11.76 -13.94 9.19
N GLU A 204 11.77 -13.43 10.41
CA GLU A 204 11.47 -14.18 11.63
C GLU A 204 10.11 -14.88 11.52
N ILE A 205 9.08 -14.13 11.12
CA ILE A 205 7.71 -14.67 10.92
C ILE A 205 7.67 -15.79 9.86
N LYS A 206 8.48 -15.72 8.81
CA LYS A 206 8.52 -16.75 7.77
C LYS A 206 9.24 -18.02 8.22
N ASN A 207 10.19 -17.91 9.13
CA ASN A 207 11.01 -19.03 9.60
C ASN A 207 10.36 -19.79 10.77
N GLU A 208 9.39 -19.20 11.47
CA GLU A 208 8.65 -19.83 12.57
C GLU A 208 7.44 -20.69 12.08
N ASN A 209 7.27 -20.82 10.76
CA ASN A 209 6.19 -21.53 10.08
C ASN A 209 6.72 -22.53 9.04
#